data_bae15422e437eacc6585457481f20152
#
_entry.id   bae15422e437eacc6585457481f20152
#
_cell.length_a   1.000
_cell.length_b   1.000
_cell.length_c   1.000
_cell.angle_alpha   90.00
_cell.angle_beta   90.00
_cell.angle_gamma   90.00
#
_symmetry.space_group_name_H-M   'P 1'
#
loop_
_entity.id
_entity.type
_entity.pdbx_description
1 polymer ?
#
loop_
_entity_poly.entity_id
_entity_poly.type
_entity_poly.pdbx_seq_one_letter_code
_entity_poly.pdbx_strand_id
1 'polypeptide(L)'
;MTTKESISSCAARLFRKKGYPATSMRDIADKVGIKAASIYNHYRSKQMVLEELLLDIANRFASGMQTVKNAQTTPIEQLAQLIDLHVELAVHHTDASALITGEWVHLEEHAREQYLMLRDQYETDFRQILEHAKSEGHFQGVDTEITLFSILSTLRWLYSWYNRNKQYDVSVLKEQMKRTLL
;
A
#
# COMPACT_ATOMS: atom_id res chain seq x y z
N MET A 1 -19.71 -0.99 10.15
CA MET A 1 -18.44 -0.26 10.40
C MET A 1 -18.43 0.18 11.84
N THR A 2 -17.45 -0.20 12.63
CA THR A 2 -17.29 0.19 14.03
C THR A 2 -16.83 1.66 14.12
N THR A 3 -16.96 2.29 15.30
CA THR A 3 -16.47 3.67 15.51
C THR A 3 -14.96 3.75 15.26
N LYS A 4 -14.20 2.72 15.68
CA LYS A 4 -12.74 2.65 15.45
C LYS A 4 -12.40 2.62 13.95
N GLU A 5 -13.07 1.80 13.16
CA GLU A 5 -12.91 1.76 11.70
C GLU A 5 -13.27 3.10 11.04
N SER A 6 -14.32 3.77 11.52
CA SER A 6 -14.70 5.10 11.03
C SER A 6 -13.61 6.13 11.30
N ILE A 7 -12.99 6.12 12.50
CA ILE A 7 -11.88 6.99 12.87
C ILE A 7 -10.69 6.74 11.96
N SER A 8 -10.28 5.48 11.81
CA SER A 8 -9.14 5.05 10.97
C SER A 8 -9.33 5.49 9.51
N SER A 9 -10.50 5.21 8.93
CA SER A 9 -10.82 5.61 7.55
C SER A 9 -10.84 7.14 7.35
N CYS A 10 -11.42 7.89 8.30
CA CYS A 10 -11.43 9.36 8.23
C CYS A 10 -10.02 9.94 8.39
N ALA A 11 -9.21 9.38 9.30
CA ALA A 11 -7.83 9.78 9.50
C ALA A 11 -6.99 9.56 8.25
N ALA A 12 -7.06 8.37 7.63
CA ALA A 12 -6.35 8.07 6.39
C ALA A 12 -6.66 9.11 5.30
N ARG A 13 -7.94 9.45 5.14
CA ARG A 13 -8.38 10.47 4.18
C ARG A 13 -7.86 11.87 4.50
N LEU A 14 -7.85 12.27 5.77
CA LEU A 14 -7.34 13.58 6.20
C LEU A 14 -5.83 13.65 6.04
N PHE A 15 -5.09 12.61 6.45
CA PHE A 15 -3.64 12.53 6.28
C PHE A 15 -3.26 12.62 4.79
N ARG A 16 -3.96 11.90 3.91
CA ARG A 16 -3.75 12.00 2.46
C ARG A 16 -4.03 13.41 1.91
N LYS A 17 -5.08 14.09 2.39
CA LYS A 17 -5.52 15.39 1.84
C LYS A 17 -4.75 16.59 2.38
N LYS A 18 -4.46 16.60 3.67
CA LYS A 18 -3.84 17.73 4.39
C LYS A 18 -2.39 17.46 4.80
N GLY A 19 -1.94 16.18 4.73
CA GLY A 19 -0.71 15.70 5.34
C GLY A 19 -0.91 15.35 6.84
N TYR A 20 -0.09 14.44 7.33
CA TYR A 20 -0.10 14.05 8.75
C TYR A 20 0.18 15.24 9.68
N PRO A 21 1.19 16.11 9.44
CA PRO A 21 1.50 17.21 10.37
C PRO A 21 0.33 18.18 10.54
N ALA A 22 -0.38 18.51 9.48
CA ALA A 22 -1.46 19.49 9.46
C ALA A 22 -2.82 18.94 9.93
N THR A 23 -2.91 17.65 10.28
CA THR A 23 -4.14 17.02 10.77
C THR A 23 -4.07 16.86 12.30
N SER A 24 -5.14 17.23 13.00
CA SER A 24 -5.27 17.05 14.45
C SER A 24 -6.28 15.95 14.81
N MET A 25 -6.21 15.42 16.04
CA MET A 25 -7.22 14.49 16.57
C MET A 25 -8.62 15.11 16.57
N ARG A 26 -8.72 16.44 16.77
CA ARG A 26 -9.98 17.17 16.69
C ARG A 26 -10.55 17.18 15.29
N ASP A 27 -9.73 17.43 14.25
CA ASP A 27 -10.18 17.35 12.85
C ASP A 27 -10.77 15.98 12.51
N ILE A 28 -10.14 14.91 13.04
CA ILE A 28 -10.62 13.54 12.84
C ILE A 28 -11.96 13.33 13.54
N ALA A 29 -12.06 13.73 14.80
CA ALA A 29 -13.29 13.61 15.60
C ALA A 29 -14.46 14.37 14.96
N ASP A 30 -14.24 15.62 14.56
CA ASP A 30 -15.23 16.47 13.87
C ASP A 30 -15.69 15.81 12.56
N LYS A 31 -14.75 15.21 11.79
CA LYS A 31 -15.08 14.53 10.52
C LYS A 31 -15.84 13.23 10.70
N VAL A 32 -15.62 12.52 11.81
CA VAL A 32 -16.37 11.31 12.18
C VAL A 32 -17.75 11.66 12.79
N GLY A 33 -17.91 12.87 13.31
CA GLY A 33 -19.13 13.31 14.00
C GLY A 33 -19.20 12.87 15.47
N ILE A 34 -18.04 12.72 16.13
CA ILE A 34 -17.95 12.38 17.56
C ILE A 34 -17.34 13.53 18.36
N LYS A 35 -17.57 13.54 19.67
CA LYS A 35 -16.92 14.51 20.57
C LYS A 35 -15.40 14.28 20.57
N ALA A 36 -14.61 15.37 20.60
CA ALA A 36 -13.16 15.30 20.66
C ALA A 36 -12.63 14.44 21.83
N ALA A 37 -13.30 14.47 22.99
CA ALA A 37 -12.95 13.61 24.11
C ALA A 37 -13.19 12.11 23.83
N SER A 38 -14.20 11.77 23.01
CA SER A 38 -14.56 10.39 22.73
C SER A 38 -13.55 9.68 21.82
N ILE A 39 -12.79 10.41 20.99
CA ILE A 39 -11.78 9.80 20.12
C ILE A 39 -10.65 9.14 20.92
N TYR A 40 -10.33 9.72 22.10
CA TYR A 40 -9.27 9.21 22.98
C TYR A 40 -9.61 7.89 23.67
N ASN A 41 -10.90 7.46 23.65
CA ASN A 41 -11.29 6.10 24.04
C ASN A 41 -10.85 5.03 23.05
N HIS A 42 -10.53 5.43 21.80
CA HIS A 42 -10.13 4.53 20.71
C HIS A 42 -8.62 4.64 20.39
N TYR A 43 -8.10 5.87 20.39
CA TYR A 43 -6.70 6.16 20.07
C TYR A 43 -6.14 7.20 21.03
N ARG A 44 -5.07 6.85 21.75
CA ARG A 44 -4.42 7.75 22.71
C ARG A 44 -3.71 8.94 22.06
N SER A 45 -3.29 8.79 20.79
CA SER A 45 -2.57 9.83 20.04
C SER A 45 -2.81 9.71 18.54
N LYS A 46 -2.51 10.78 17.81
CA LYS A 46 -2.49 10.81 16.35
C LYS A 46 -1.44 9.83 15.80
N GLN A 47 -0.34 9.67 16.51
CA GLN A 47 0.74 8.73 16.16
C GLN A 47 0.24 7.29 16.13
N MET A 48 -0.53 6.84 17.13
CA MET A 48 -1.12 5.50 17.13
C MET A 48 -2.05 5.26 15.93
N VAL A 49 -2.76 6.29 15.46
CA VAL A 49 -3.60 6.18 14.26
C VAL A 49 -2.75 6.00 13.02
N LEU A 50 -1.68 6.77 12.89
CA LEU A 50 -0.75 6.66 11.75
C LEU A 50 -0.06 5.30 11.71
N GLU A 51 0.43 4.86 12.86
CA GLU A 51 1.09 3.56 13.04
C GLU A 51 0.17 2.42 12.62
N GLU A 52 -1.06 2.37 13.16
CA GLU A 52 -2.04 1.34 12.79
C GLU A 52 -2.33 1.35 11.29
N LEU A 53 -2.52 2.52 10.67
CA LEU A 53 -2.80 2.65 9.25
C LEU A 53 -1.65 2.14 8.38
N LEU A 54 -0.42 2.54 8.69
CA LEU A 54 0.75 2.19 7.87
C LEU A 54 1.16 0.73 8.06
N LEU A 55 1.09 0.20 9.29
CA LEU A 55 1.40 -1.21 9.54
C LEU A 55 0.31 -2.13 8.99
N ASP A 56 -0.98 -1.76 9.06
CA ASP A 56 -2.06 -2.56 8.45
C ASP A 56 -1.85 -2.72 6.95
N ILE A 57 -1.64 -1.62 6.22
CA ILE A 57 -1.45 -1.69 4.76
C ILE A 57 -0.14 -2.39 4.39
N ALA A 58 0.96 -2.19 5.13
CA ALA A 58 2.22 -2.89 4.90
C ALA A 58 2.07 -4.41 5.14
N ASN A 59 1.33 -4.82 6.18
CA ASN A 59 1.04 -6.21 6.45
C ASN A 59 0.16 -6.86 5.38
N ARG A 60 -0.76 -6.11 4.76
CA ARG A 60 -1.55 -6.61 3.61
C ARG A 60 -0.66 -6.94 2.43
N PHE A 61 0.30 -6.07 2.10
CA PHE A 61 1.30 -6.35 1.07
C PHE A 61 2.15 -7.57 1.42
N ALA A 62 2.66 -7.64 2.65
CA ALA A 62 3.48 -8.76 3.11
C ALA A 62 2.71 -10.09 3.07
N SER A 63 1.47 -10.12 3.55
CA SER A 63 0.60 -11.31 3.52
C SER A 63 0.28 -11.73 2.08
N GLY A 64 0.00 -10.78 1.19
CA GLY A 64 -0.20 -11.06 -0.23
C GLY A 64 1.05 -11.65 -0.89
N MET A 65 2.24 -11.11 -0.59
CA MET A 65 3.51 -11.67 -1.05
C MET A 65 3.68 -13.12 -0.60
N GLN A 66 3.41 -13.43 0.68
CA GLN A 66 3.51 -14.80 1.18
C GLN A 66 2.52 -15.74 0.48
N THR A 67 1.30 -15.27 0.18
CA THR A 67 0.32 -16.04 -0.59
C THR A 67 0.86 -16.37 -1.98
N VAL A 68 1.43 -15.39 -2.67
CA VAL A 68 2.02 -15.56 -4.01
C VAL A 68 3.23 -16.50 -3.98
N LYS A 69 4.13 -16.35 -3.02
CA LYS A 69 5.31 -17.23 -2.86
C LYS A 69 4.94 -18.69 -2.60
N ASN A 70 3.84 -18.92 -1.90
CA ASN A 70 3.35 -20.27 -1.60
C ASN A 70 2.51 -20.88 -2.75
N ALA A 71 2.17 -20.10 -3.77
CA ALA A 71 1.46 -20.60 -4.93
C ALA A 71 2.39 -21.44 -5.81
N GLN A 72 1.88 -22.57 -6.30
CA GLN A 72 2.61 -23.43 -7.26
C GLN A 72 2.39 -22.92 -8.68
N THR A 73 2.92 -21.72 -8.97
CA THR A 73 2.78 -21.05 -10.26
C THR A 73 4.16 -20.60 -10.77
N THR A 74 4.25 -20.32 -12.06
CA THR A 74 5.49 -19.83 -12.67
C THR A 74 5.87 -18.44 -12.15
N PRO A 75 7.15 -18.03 -12.19
CA PRO A 75 7.58 -16.69 -11.73
C PRO A 75 6.84 -15.54 -12.42
N ILE A 76 6.52 -15.68 -13.72
CA ILE A 76 5.76 -14.64 -14.43
C ILE A 76 4.30 -14.56 -13.97
N GLU A 77 3.69 -15.70 -13.61
CA GLU A 77 2.35 -15.71 -13.02
C GLU A 77 2.37 -15.15 -11.60
N GLN A 78 3.45 -15.37 -10.82
CA GLN A 78 3.65 -14.74 -9.51
C GLN A 78 3.72 -13.21 -9.63
N LEU A 79 4.49 -12.69 -10.61
CA LEU A 79 4.53 -11.24 -10.89
C LEU A 79 3.15 -10.70 -11.28
N ALA A 80 2.40 -11.44 -12.10
CA ALA A 80 1.04 -11.06 -12.48
C ALA A 80 0.11 -10.99 -11.25
N GLN A 81 0.21 -11.95 -10.32
CA GLN A 81 -0.56 -11.94 -9.06
C GLN A 81 -0.15 -10.76 -8.14
N LEU A 82 1.13 -10.39 -8.10
CA LEU A 82 1.59 -9.21 -7.35
C LEU A 82 1.05 -7.91 -7.95
N ILE A 83 0.98 -7.80 -9.28
CA ILE A 83 0.33 -6.65 -9.95
C ILE A 83 -1.14 -6.59 -9.57
N ASP A 84 -1.86 -7.72 -9.59
CA ASP A 84 -3.26 -7.80 -9.18
C ASP A 84 -3.45 -7.36 -7.71
N LEU A 85 -2.56 -7.77 -6.80
CA LEU A 85 -2.55 -7.34 -5.40
C LEU A 85 -2.41 -5.82 -5.27
N HIS A 86 -1.46 -5.22 -6.00
CA HIS A 86 -1.28 -3.77 -5.98
C HIS A 86 -2.51 -3.02 -6.50
N VAL A 87 -3.12 -3.51 -7.58
CA VAL A 87 -4.37 -2.92 -8.12
C VAL A 87 -5.48 -2.99 -7.08
N GLU A 88 -5.70 -4.15 -6.46
CA GLU A 88 -6.72 -4.33 -5.42
C GLU A 88 -6.52 -3.37 -4.25
N LEU A 89 -5.30 -3.28 -3.73
CA LEU A 89 -5.01 -2.40 -2.60
C LEU A 89 -5.13 -0.91 -2.98
N ALA A 90 -4.69 -0.52 -4.17
CA ALA A 90 -4.84 0.85 -4.66
C ALA A 90 -6.32 1.26 -4.84
N VAL A 91 -7.17 0.33 -5.25
CA VAL A 91 -8.61 0.57 -5.47
C VAL A 91 -9.39 0.57 -4.16
N HIS A 92 -9.24 -0.48 -3.36
CA HIS A 92 -10.06 -0.71 -2.16
C HIS A 92 -9.51 -0.04 -0.90
N HIS A 93 -8.21 0.26 -0.86
CA HIS A 93 -7.51 0.93 0.24
C HIS A 93 -6.78 2.19 -0.22
N THR A 94 -7.39 2.96 -1.14
CA THR A 94 -6.79 4.14 -1.80
C THR A 94 -6.15 5.14 -0.82
N ASP A 95 -6.83 5.47 0.29
CA ASP A 95 -6.34 6.45 1.26
C ASP A 95 -5.13 5.90 2.03
N ALA A 96 -5.17 4.63 2.47
CA ALA A 96 -4.06 3.99 3.16
C ALA A 96 -2.86 3.74 2.21
N SER A 97 -3.10 3.32 0.97
CA SER A 97 -2.06 3.15 -0.04
C SER A 97 -1.32 4.46 -0.35
N ALA A 98 -2.01 5.60 -0.26
CA ALA A 98 -1.37 6.90 -0.42
C ALA A 98 -0.36 7.22 0.70
N LEU A 99 -0.61 6.76 1.92
CA LEU A 99 0.25 7.06 3.08
C LEU A 99 1.62 6.37 2.99
N ILE A 100 1.68 5.21 2.33
CA ILE A 100 2.93 4.44 2.14
C ILE A 100 3.99 5.28 1.41
N THR A 101 3.57 6.18 0.51
CA THR A 101 4.50 6.91 -0.35
C THR A 101 5.21 8.06 0.35
N GLY A 102 4.71 8.56 1.48
CA GLY A 102 5.31 9.74 2.11
C GLY A 102 5.15 9.85 3.61
N GLU A 103 4.06 9.37 4.19
CA GLU A 103 3.76 9.66 5.60
C GLU A 103 4.53 8.76 6.60
N TRP A 104 5.18 7.69 6.14
CA TRP A 104 5.99 6.80 6.97
C TRP A 104 7.16 7.51 7.68
N VAL A 105 7.65 8.62 7.13
CA VAL A 105 8.71 9.45 7.73
C VAL A 105 8.30 10.04 9.07
N HIS A 106 7.01 10.11 9.36
CA HIS A 106 6.44 10.63 10.60
C HIS A 106 6.18 9.53 11.65
N LEU A 107 6.48 8.28 11.36
CA LEU A 107 6.40 7.21 12.36
C LEU A 107 7.46 7.39 13.44
N GLU A 108 7.11 7.09 14.69
CA GLU A 108 8.07 6.94 15.77
C GLU A 108 9.03 5.77 15.49
N GLU A 109 10.21 5.79 16.11
CA GLU A 109 11.35 4.92 15.77
C GLU A 109 10.96 3.46 15.65
N HIS A 110 10.32 2.89 16.68
CA HIS A 110 9.96 1.47 16.69
C HIS A 110 8.99 1.08 15.54
N ALA A 111 7.93 1.86 15.33
CA ALA A 111 6.96 1.60 14.25
C ALA A 111 7.59 1.84 12.86
N ARG A 112 8.50 2.80 12.76
CA ARG A 112 9.25 3.07 11.54
C ARG A 112 10.17 1.90 11.19
N GLU A 113 10.88 1.34 12.14
CA GLU A 113 11.73 0.16 11.94
C GLU A 113 10.91 -1.04 11.47
N GLN A 114 9.76 -1.31 12.10
CA GLN A 114 8.85 -2.37 11.69
C GLN A 114 8.35 -2.16 10.25
N TYR A 115 7.94 -0.93 9.91
CA TYR A 115 7.48 -0.60 8.57
C TYR A 115 8.58 -0.81 7.53
N LEU A 116 9.80 -0.32 7.80
CA LEU A 116 10.94 -0.46 6.90
C LEU A 116 11.32 -1.92 6.69
N MET A 117 11.31 -2.73 7.75
CA MET A 117 11.58 -4.16 7.65
C MET A 117 10.56 -4.87 6.74
N LEU A 118 9.28 -4.58 6.88
CA LEU A 118 8.22 -5.15 6.01
C LEU A 118 8.42 -4.72 4.54
N ARG A 119 8.74 -3.46 4.31
CA ARG A 119 9.00 -2.91 2.97
C ARG A 119 10.20 -3.55 2.31
N ASP A 120 11.33 -3.62 3.03
CA ASP A 120 12.59 -4.11 2.50
C ASP A 120 12.51 -5.63 2.23
N GLN A 121 11.79 -6.38 3.08
CA GLN A 121 11.50 -7.80 2.83
C GLN A 121 10.61 -7.98 1.60
N TYR A 122 9.57 -7.15 1.43
CA TYR A 122 8.71 -7.19 0.26
C TYR A 122 9.49 -6.93 -1.04
N GLU A 123 10.37 -5.91 -1.05
CA GLU A 123 11.21 -5.61 -2.22
C GLU A 123 12.21 -6.72 -2.51
N THR A 124 12.77 -7.35 -1.47
CA THR A 124 13.68 -8.51 -1.61
C THR A 124 12.97 -9.70 -2.23
N ASP A 125 11.78 -10.04 -1.74
CA ASP A 125 10.98 -11.13 -2.28
C ASP A 125 10.56 -10.87 -3.73
N PHE A 126 10.16 -9.64 -4.05
CA PHE A 126 9.80 -9.25 -5.42
C PHE A 126 10.98 -9.39 -6.38
N ARG A 127 12.16 -8.94 -5.95
CA ARG A 127 13.41 -9.09 -6.70
C ARG A 127 13.73 -10.54 -7.01
N GLN A 128 13.61 -11.43 -6.03
CA GLN A 128 13.85 -12.87 -6.22
C GLN A 128 12.91 -13.47 -7.27
N ILE A 129 11.62 -13.14 -7.23
CA ILE A 129 10.66 -13.62 -8.23
C ILE A 129 11.02 -13.09 -9.62
N LEU A 130 11.42 -11.81 -9.71
CA LEU A 130 11.84 -11.19 -10.97
C LEU A 130 13.12 -11.85 -11.54
N GLU A 131 14.09 -12.18 -10.69
CA GLU A 131 15.31 -12.90 -11.11
C GLU A 131 14.99 -14.31 -11.62
N HIS A 132 14.06 -15.01 -10.99
CA HIS A 132 13.60 -16.32 -11.47
C HIS A 132 12.89 -16.17 -12.83
N ALA A 133 12.03 -15.17 -13.02
CA ALA A 133 11.40 -14.92 -14.32
C ALA A 133 12.44 -14.62 -15.41
N LYS A 134 13.49 -13.87 -15.08
CA LYS A 134 14.61 -13.63 -16.01
C LYS A 134 15.36 -14.91 -16.37
N SER A 135 15.57 -15.82 -15.43
CA SER A 135 16.22 -17.11 -15.70
C SER A 135 15.38 -18.00 -16.63
N GLU A 136 14.05 -17.80 -16.66
CA GLU A 136 13.13 -18.48 -17.59
C GLU A 136 12.97 -17.76 -18.94
N GLY A 137 13.71 -16.68 -19.18
CA GLY A 137 13.72 -15.99 -20.49
C GLY A 137 12.89 -14.72 -20.56
N HIS A 138 12.26 -14.27 -19.44
CA HIS A 138 11.55 -12.99 -19.39
C HIS A 138 12.53 -11.83 -19.15
N PHE A 139 12.13 -10.60 -19.50
CA PHE A 139 12.90 -9.36 -19.27
C PHE A 139 14.36 -9.41 -19.76
N GLN A 140 14.60 -10.05 -20.91
CA GLN A 140 15.96 -10.20 -21.47
C GLN A 140 16.57 -8.83 -21.81
N GLY A 141 17.85 -8.67 -21.46
CA GLY A 141 18.60 -7.45 -21.76
C GLY A 141 18.28 -6.25 -20.89
N VAL A 142 17.42 -6.40 -19.87
CA VAL A 142 17.08 -5.32 -18.92
C VAL A 142 17.67 -5.64 -17.54
N ASP A 143 18.19 -4.61 -16.88
CA ASP A 143 18.70 -4.72 -15.51
C ASP A 143 17.58 -5.02 -14.49
N THR A 144 17.84 -5.89 -13.52
CA THR A 144 16.84 -6.33 -12.53
C THR A 144 16.39 -5.18 -11.64
N GLU A 145 17.30 -4.34 -11.17
CA GLU A 145 16.96 -3.22 -10.27
C GLU A 145 16.17 -2.14 -11.01
N ILE A 146 16.50 -1.86 -12.27
CA ILE A 146 15.74 -0.92 -13.10
C ILE A 146 14.34 -1.44 -13.38
N THR A 147 14.19 -2.76 -13.64
CA THR A 147 12.89 -3.38 -13.85
C THR A 147 12.04 -3.34 -12.58
N LEU A 148 12.63 -3.74 -11.43
CA LEU A 148 11.99 -3.67 -10.12
C LEU A 148 11.51 -2.24 -9.79
N PHE A 149 12.41 -1.26 -9.93
CA PHE A 149 12.09 0.15 -9.72
C PHE A 149 10.94 0.62 -10.61
N SER A 150 10.97 0.28 -11.91
CA SER A 150 9.94 0.70 -12.87
C SER A 150 8.57 0.13 -12.54
N ILE A 151 8.50 -1.17 -12.25
CA ILE A 151 7.26 -1.85 -11.86
C ILE A 151 6.71 -1.27 -10.56
N LEU A 152 7.52 -1.24 -9.50
CA LEU A 152 7.07 -0.78 -8.19
C LEU A 152 6.72 0.71 -8.18
N SER A 153 7.46 1.56 -8.89
CA SER A 153 7.12 2.99 -9.00
C SER A 153 5.77 3.20 -9.66
N THR A 154 5.49 2.49 -10.75
CA THR A 154 4.19 2.55 -11.44
C THR A 154 3.07 2.10 -10.50
N LEU A 155 3.24 0.96 -9.84
CA LEU A 155 2.23 0.39 -8.94
C LEU A 155 2.00 1.23 -7.68
N ARG A 156 3.05 1.83 -7.12
CA ARG A 156 2.96 2.72 -5.94
C ARG A 156 2.16 4.00 -6.21
N TRP A 157 2.18 4.52 -7.44
CA TRP A 157 1.42 5.72 -7.81
C TRP A 157 0.02 5.42 -8.35
N LEU A 158 -0.34 4.15 -8.51
CA LEU A 158 -1.61 3.72 -9.09
C LEU A 158 -2.83 4.26 -8.33
N TYR A 159 -2.77 4.33 -6.99
CA TYR A 159 -3.84 4.90 -6.16
C TYR A 159 -4.17 6.34 -6.56
N SER A 160 -3.16 7.15 -6.90
CA SER A 160 -3.32 8.56 -7.30
C SER A 160 -3.94 8.67 -8.68
N TRP A 161 -3.48 7.85 -9.61
CA TRP A 161 -4.02 7.79 -10.97
C TRP A 161 -5.48 7.28 -10.96
N TYR A 162 -5.75 6.16 -10.29
CA TYR A 162 -7.08 5.57 -10.21
C TYR A 162 -8.10 6.49 -9.51
N ASN A 163 -7.70 7.23 -8.49
CA ASN A 163 -8.60 8.18 -7.82
C ASN A 163 -9.18 9.26 -8.75
N ARG A 164 -8.49 9.57 -9.86
CA ARG A 164 -8.92 10.50 -10.90
C ARG A 164 -9.59 9.80 -12.08
N ASN A 165 -9.49 8.49 -12.17
CA ASN A 165 -9.90 7.67 -13.30
C ASN A 165 -10.81 6.50 -12.88
N LYS A 166 -11.75 6.73 -11.97
CA LYS A 166 -12.64 5.71 -11.39
C LYS A 166 -13.61 5.06 -12.38
N GLN A 167 -13.68 5.57 -13.61
CA GLN A 167 -14.48 5.00 -14.70
C GLN A 167 -13.89 3.68 -15.24
N TYR A 168 -12.63 3.37 -14.95
CA TYR A 168 -12.02 2.11 -15.38
C TYR A 168 -12.50 0.96 -14.48
N ASP A 169 -12.99 -0.09 -15.14
CA ASP A 169 -13.27 -1.36 -14.48
C ASP A 169 -12.00 -1.97 -13.91
N VAL A 170 -12.08 -2.53 -12.70
CA VAL A 170 -10.92 -3.06 -11.98
C VAL A 170 -10.32 -4.27 -12.69
N SER A 171 -11.15 -5.13 -13.29
CA SER A 171 -10.67 -6.30 -14.03
C SER A 171 -9.92 -5.89 -15.29
N VAL A 172 -10.44 -4.90 -16.01
CA VAL A 172 -9.76 -4.31 -17.18
C VAL A 172 -8.45 -3.65 -16.76
N LEU A 173 -8.44 -2.92 -15.65
CA LEU A 173 -7.23 -2.28 -15.13
C LEU A 173 -6.14 -3.32 -14.81
N LYS A 174 -6.48 -4.41 -14.12
CA LYS A 174 -5.55 -5.52 -13.84
C LYS A 174 -4.92 -6.08 -15.12
N GLU A 175 -5.75 -6.41 -16.12
CA GLU A 175 -5.26 -6.95 -17.39
C GLU A 175 -4.34 -5.97 -18.14
N GLN A 176 -4.71 -4.69 -18.19
CA GLN A 176 -3.88 -3.68 -18.86
C GLN A 176 -2.56 -3.45 -18.11
N MET A 177 -2.58 -3.42 -16.77
CA MET A 177 -1.35 -3.27 -15.98
C MET A 177 -0.40 -4.47 -16.17
N LYS A 178 -0.91 -5.70 -16.18
CA LYS A 178 -0.10 -6.89 -16.48
C LYS A 178 0.51 -6.82 -17.85
N ARG A 179 -0.26 -6.52 -18.89
CA ARG A 179 0.25 -6.39 -20.28
C ARG A 179 1.28 -5.27 -20.46
N THR A 180 1.24 -4.25 -19.62
CA THR A 180 2.15 -3.10 -19.72
C THR A 180 3.45 -3.33 -18.98
N LEU A 181 3.41 -4.10 -17.87
CA LEU A 181 4.53 -4.25 -16.95
C LEU A 181 5.27 -5.60 -17.09
N LEU A 182 4.65 -6.58 -17.71
CA LEU A 182 5.20 -7.93 -17.99
C LEU A 182 5.36 -8.18 -19.49
#